data_d3f68555b0bc754dd16d2a6d048c8884
#
_entry.id   d3f68555b0bc754dd16d2a6d048c8884
#
_cell.length_a   1.000
_cell.length_b   1.000
_cell.length_c   1.000
_cell.angle_alpha   90.00
_cell.angle_beta   90.00
_cell.angle_gamma   90.00
#
_symmetry.space_group_name_H-M   'P 1'
#
loop_
_entity.id
_entity.type
_entity.pdbx_description
1 polymer ?
#
loop_
_entity_poly.entity_id
_entity_poly.type
_entity_poly.pdbx_seq_one_letter_code
_entity_poly.pdbx_strand_id
1 'polypeptide(L)'
;MEKNAENAFEWTKKAAEQNDPIAMFNLACYHDKGFGVKKNQQTALTWYRKAAEYGHPEAAALIASLIETGDRGLEKDMDEAVRWYQIAANRGNVLAMGRLAWLYSTGTGVPQDAAFAFQYFLKAAQGGNAACMMNTAILYARGEGTPHNAHEALYWAEQAKKHGAPQAEQLINAIKKNG
;
A
#
# COMPACT_ATOMS: atom_id res chain seq x y z
N MET A 1 -28.20 7.68 -17.88
CA MET A 1 -26.98 7.37 -17.09
C MET A 1 -27.25 6.26 -16.06
N GLU A 2 -28.35 6.27 -15.32
CA GLU A 2 -28.69 5.23 -14.32
C GLU A 2 -28.74 3.82 -14.87
N LYS A 3 -29.45 3.60 -15.99
CA LYS A 3 -29.57 2.26 -16.61
C LYS A 3 -28.22 1.63 -17.02
N ASN A 4 -27.20 2.45 -17.37
CA ASN A 4 -25.86 1.95 -17.65
C ASN A 4 -25.10 1.53 -16.37
N ALA A 5 -25.33 2.23 -15.26
CA ALA A 5 -24.74 1.90 -13.97
C ALA A 5 -25.35 0.61 -13.40
N GLU A 6 -26.67 0.43 -13.49
CA GLU A 6 -27.34 -0.80 -13.10
C GLU A 6 -26.88 -2.01 -13.91
N ASN A 7 -26.75 -1.87 -15.23
CA ASN A 7 -26.23 -2.93 -16.09
C ASN A 7 -24.78 -3.29 -15.73
N ALA A 8 -23.91 -2.28 -15.50
CA ALA A 8 -22.53 -2.52 -15.10
C ALA A 8 -22.47 -3.26 -13.75
N PHE A 9 -23.30 -2.87 -12.79
CA PHE A 9 -23.43 -3.56 -11.52
C PHE A 9 -23.82 -5.04 -11.70
N GLU A 10 -24.86 -5.34 -12.48
CA GLU A 10 -25.32 -6.71 -12.69
C GLU A 10 -24.27 -7.61 -13.36
N TRP A 11 -23.54 -7.09 -14.37
CA TRP A 11 -22.45 -7.84 -15.00
C TRP A 11 -21.28 -8.08 -14.05
N THR A 12 -20.89 -7.06 -13.27
CA THR A 12 -19.81 -7.17 -12.28
C THR A 12 -20.20 -8.18 -11.18
N LYS A 13 -21.46 -8.17 -10.74
CA LYS A 13 -21.98 -9.13 -9.76
C LYS A 13 -21.87 -10.57 -10.27
N LYS A 14 -22.29 -10.84 -11.50
CA LYS A 14 -22.17 -12.18 -12.12
C LYS A 14 -20.71 -12.66 -12.18
N ALA A 15 -19.77 -11.78 -12.52
CA ALA A 15 -18.35 -12.13 -12.54
C ALA A 15 -17.80 -12.38 -11.12
N ALA A 16 -18.18 -11.55 -10.14
CA ALA A 16 -17.79 -11.74 -8.75
C ALA A 16 -18.31 -13.05 -8.16
N GLU A 17 -19.52 -13.48 -8.53
CA GLU A 17 -20.10 -14.77 -8.15
C GLU A 17 -19.34 -15.96 -8.75
N GLN A 18 -18.55 -15.75 -9.80
CA GLN A 18 -17.65 -16.75 -10.40
C GLN A 18 -16.22 -16.70 -9.80
N ASN A 19 -16.05 -16.04 -8.65
CA ASN A 19 -14.80 -15.92 -7.91
C ASN A 19 -13.70 -15.10 -8.62
N ASP A 20 -14.08 -14.18 -9.52
CA ASP A 20 -13.13 -13.20 -10.08
C ASP A 20 -12.78 -12.13 -9.01
N PRO A 21 -11.54 -12.07 -8.52
CA PRO A 21 -11.16 -11.13 -7.46
C PRO A 21 -11.23 -9.66 -7.91
N ILE A 22 -11.05 -9.38 -9.19
CA ILE A 22 -11.17 -8.02 -9.74
C ILE A 22 -12.64 -7.60 -9.74
N ALA A 23 -13.52 -8.49 -10.16
CA ALA A 23 -14.95 -8.23 -10.13
C ALA A 23 -15.47 -8.09 -8.69
N MET A 24 -14.99 -8.91 -7.75
CA MET A 24 -15.30 -8.78 -6.31
C MET A 24 -14.91 -7.41 -5.76
N PHE A 25 -13.71 -6.93 -6.08
CA PHE A 25 -13.25 -5.61 -5.67
C PHE A 25 -14.10 -4.50 -6.27
N ASN A 26 -14.41 -4.59 -7.57
CA ASN A 26 -15.28 -3.62 -8.24
C ASN A 26 -16.70 -3.61 -7.66
N LEU A 27 -17.24 -4.79 -7.37
CA LEU A 27 -18.56 -4.92 -6.73
C LEU A 27 -18.58 -4.28 -5.33
N ALA A 28 -17.51 -4.46 -4.56
CA ALA A 28 -17.31 -3.77 -3.29
C ALA A 28 -17.32 -2.24 -3.47
N CYS A 29 -16.59 -1.74 -4.46
CA CYS A 29 -16.57 -0.30 -4.79
C CYS A 29 -17.97 0.23 -5.18
N TYR A 30 -18.76 -0.56 -5.90
CA TYR A 30 -20.13 -0.16 -6.29
C TYR A 30 -21.03 -0.03 -5.06
N HIS A 31 -20.97 -0.98 -4.13
CA HIS A 31 -21.69 -0.88 -2.87
C HIS A 31 -21.20 0.26 -1.98
N ASP A 32 -19.91 0.53 -1.97
CA ASP A 32 -19.31 1.60 -1.15
C ASP A 32 -19.70 3.00 -1.66
N LYS A 33 -19.79 3.19 -2.98
CA LYS A 33 -20.15 4.46 -3.62
C LYS A 33 -21.64 4.61 -3.94
N GLY A 34 -22.40 3.51 -3.99
CA GLY A 34 -23.78 3.53 -4.46
C GLY A 34 -23.90 3.62 -5.97
N PHE A 35 -22.98 2.99 -6.73
CA PHE A 35 -23.00 3.03 -8.19
C PHE A 35 -23.82 1.86 -8.75
N GLY A 36 -24.95 2.16 -9.37
CA GLY A 36 -25.91 1.18 -9.88
C GLY A 36 -26.61 0.34 -8.81
N VAL A 37 -26.38 0.65 -7.54
CA VAL A 37 -26.94 -0.04 -6.38
C VAL A 37 -27.02 0.91 -5.19
N LYS A 38 -27.92 0.67 -4.24
CA LYS A 38 -27.96 1.44 -2.98
C LYS A 38 -26.65 1.27 -2.21
N LYS A 39 -26.08 2.40 -1.79
CA LYS A 39 -24.85 2.42 -0.95
C LYS A 39 -25.04 1.54 0.29
N ASN A 40 -24.09 0.63 0.52
CA ASN A 40 -24.05 -0.26 1.68
C ASN A 40 -22.61 -0.61 2.04
N GLN A 41 -22.07 0.05 3.05
CA GLN A 41 -20.68 -0.13 3.48
C GLN A 41 -20.41 -1.53 4.07
N GLN A 42 -21.38 -2.14 4.72
CA GLN A 42 -21.22 -3.49 5.28
C GLN A 42 -21.11 -4.54 4.16
N THR A 43 -21.96 -4.43 3.14
CA THR A 43 -21.88 -5.29 1.96
C THR A 43 -20.57 -5.05 1.20
N ALA A 44 -20.11 -3.79 1.09
CA ALA A 44 -18.83 -3.46 0.46
C ALA A 44 -17.68 -4.13 1.21
N LEU A 45 -17.64 -4.04 2.54
CA LEU A 45 -16.61 -4.67 3.37
C LEU A 45 -16.56 -6.19 3.18
N THR A 46 -17.72 -6.84 3.09
CA THR A 46 -17.79 -8.29 2.83
C THR A 46 -17.16 -8.65 1.47
N TRP A 47 -17.43 -7.87 0.43
CA TRP A 47 -16.85 -8.10 -0.89
C TRP A 47 -15.37 -7.73 -0.97
N TYR A 48 -14.91 -6.67 -0.28
CA TYR A 48 -13.47 -6.37 -0.17
C TYR A 48 -12.72 -7.50 0.51
N ARG A 49 -13.26 -8.08 1.60
CA ARG A 49 -12.64 -9.22 2.29
C ARG A 49 -12.55 -10.44 1.38
N LYS A 50 -13.62 -10.79 0.68
CA LYS A 50 -13.60 -11.86 -0.32
C LYS A 50 -12.56 -11.60 -1.42
N ALA A 51 -12.53 -10.40 -2.00
CA ALA A 51 -11.53 -10.05 -3.00
C ALA A 51 -10.10 -10.23 -2.49
N ALA A 52 -9.82 -9.83 -1.24
CA ALA A 52 -8.52 -10.01 -0.60
C ALA A 52 -8.16 -11.49 -0.42
N GLU A 53 -9.09 -12.31 0.04
CA GLU A 53 -8.95 -13.76 0.20
C GLU A 53 -8.66 -14.44 -1.15
N TYR A 54 -9.34 -14.01 -2.22
CA TYR A 54 -9.12 -14.48 -3.59
C TYR A 54 -7.92 -13.82 -4.29
N GLY A 55 -7.19 -12.98 -3.57
CA GLY A 55 -5.87 -12.54 -4.00
C GLY A 55 -5.80 -11.17 -4.63
N HIS A 56 -6.81 -10.33 -4.48
CA HIS A 56 -6.74 -8.95 -4.96
C HIS A 56 -5.83 -8.10 -4.05
N PRO A 57 -4.69 -7.56 -4.54
CA PRO A 57 -3.71 -6.90 -3.68
C PRO A 57 -4.22 -5.59 -3.06
N GLU A 58 -4.98 -4.79 -3.81
CA GLU A 58 -5.55 -3.54 -3.30
C GLU A 58 -6.63 -3.80 -2.25
N ALA A 59 -7.41 -4.88 -2.41
CA ALA A 59 -8.39 -5.28 -1.41
C ALA A 59 -7.69 -5.70 -0.10
N ALA A 60 -6.62 -6.48 -0.20
CA ALA A 60 -5.83 -6.90 0.97
C ALA A 60 -5.21 -5.70 1.69
N ALA A 61 -4.65 -4.73 0.94
CA ALA A 61 -4.10 -3.50 1.51
C ALA A 61 -5.18 -2.63 2.18
N LEU A 62 -6.38 -2.57 1.58
CA LEU A 62 -7.53 -1.84 2.16
C LEU A 62 -8.00 -2.50 3.47
N ILE A 63 -8.19 -3.82 3.47
CA ILE A 63 -8.58 -4.57 4.68
C ILE A 63 -7.53 -4.38 5.78
N ALA A 64 -6.23 -4.46 5.46
CA ALA A 64 -5.16 -4.19 6.41
C ALA A 64 -5.28 -2.80 7.05
N SER A 65 -5.51 -1.77 6.24
CA SER A 65 -5.66 -0.39 6.72
C SER A 65 -6.89 -0.20 7.62
N LEU A 66 -8.01 -0.83 7.28
CA LEU A 66 -9.23 -0.76 8.08
C LEU A 66 -9.06 -1.46 9.44
N ILE A 67 -8.38 -2.60 9.49
CA ILE A 67 -8.07 -3.33 10.74
C ILE A 67 -7.05 -2.56 11.57
N GLU A 68 -6.04 -1.97 10.94
CA GLU A 68 -5.03 -1.14 11.62
C GLU A 68 -5.67 0.05 12.38
N THR A 69 -6.66 0.68 11.77
CA THR A 69 -7.34 1.84 12.35
C THR A 69 -8.56 1.49 13.21
N GLY A 70 -9.12 0.31 13.05
CA GLY A 70 -10.39 -0.07 13.68
C GLY A 70 -11.59 0.62 13.01
N ASP A 71 -11.50 0.93 11.71
CA ASP A 71 -12.55 1.63 10.97
C ASP A 71 -13.65 0.68 10.47
N ARG A 72 -14.79 1.23 10.08
CA ARG A 72 -15.98 0.53 9.53
C ARG A 72 -16.51 -0.61 10.40
N GLY A 73 -16.32 -0.51 11.72
CA GLY A 73 -16.79 -1.52 12.68
C GLY A 73 -15.90 -2.77 12.78
N LEU A 74 -14.69 -2.70 12.25
CA LEU A 74 -13.66 -3.71 12.51
C LEU A 74 -12.95 -3.41 13.83
N GLU A 75 -12.57 -4.44 14.55
CA GLU A 75 -11.70 -4.30 15.71
C GLU A 75 -10.27 -4.00 15.25
N LYS A 76 -9.58 -3.16 16.03
CA LYS A 76 -8.18 -2.86 15.78
C LYS A 76 -7.33 -4.06 16.19
N ASP A 77 -6.63 -4.64 15.22
CA ASP A 77 -5.69 -5.74 15.40
C ASP A 77 -4.45 -5.53 14.53
N MET A 78 -3.35 -5.11 15.14
CA MET A 78 -2.10 -4.83 14.41
C MET A 78 -1.45 -6.09 13.84
N ASP A 79 -1.56 -7.23 14.51
CA ASP A 79 -1.00 -8.48 14.03
C ASP A 79 -1.74 -8.97 12.78
N GLU A 80 -3.08 -8.86 12.79
CA GLU A 80 -3.90 -9.17 11.61
C GLU A 80 -3.62 -8.17 10.47
N ALA A 81 -3.52 -6.88 10.77
CA ALA A 81 -3.22 -5.85 9.77
C ALA A 81 -1.88 -6.11 9.09
N VAL A 82 -0.83 -6.44 9.85
CA VAL A 82 0.49 -6.76 9.31
C VAL A 82 0.42 -7.98 8.39
N ARG A 83 -0.30 -9.04 8.76
CA ARG A 83 -0.49 -10.22 7.89
C ARG A 83 -1.13 -9.84 6.55
N TRP A 84 -2.18 -9.01 6.58
CA TRP A 84 -2.84 -8.55 5.36
C TRP A 84 -1.93 -7.64 4.51
N TYR A 85 -1.14 -6.76 5.13
CA TYR A 85 -0.14 -5.96 4.41
C TYR A 85 0.93 -6.84 3.76
N GLN A 86 1.39 -7.91 4.43
CA GLN A 86 2.34 -8.86 3.84
C GLN A 86 1.75 -9.60 2.64
N ILE A 87 0.49 -10.01 2.72
CA ILE A 87 -0.23 -10.64 1.59
C ILE A 87 -0.30 -9.67 0.41
N ALA A 88 -0.68 -8.40 0.64
CA ALA A 88 -0.76 -7.38 -0.39
C ALA A 88 0.62 -7.07 -1.01
N ALA A 89 1.64 -6.90 -0.17
CA ALA A 89 3.01 -6.62 -0.61
C ALA A 89 3.61 -7.75 -1.45
N ASN A 90 3.39 -9.01 -1.06
CA ASN A 90 3.83 -10.18 -1.81
C ASN A 90 3.16 -10.29 -3.20
N ARG A 91 2.02 -9.64 -3.39
CA ARG A 91 1.31 -9.52 -4.66
C ARG A 91 1.56 -8.20 -5.41
N GLY A 92 2.60 -7.47 -4.99
CA GLY A 92 3.06 -6.28 -5.69
C GLY A 92 2.39 -4.96 -5.27
N ASN A 93 1.56 -4.94 -4.22
CA ASN A 93 0.96 -3.68 -3.77
C ASN A 93 2.01 -2.75 -3.15
N VAL A 94 2.34 -1.68 -3.87
CA VAL A 94 3.38 -0.71 -3.50
C VAL A 94 3.05 0.05 -2.22
N LEU A 95 1.76 0.34 -1.97
CA LEU A 95 1.34 1.04 -0.76
C LEU A 95 1.52 0.16 0.47
N ALA A 96 1.17 -1.13 0.38
CA ALA A 96 1.39 -2.11 1.43
C ALA A 96 2.88 -2.30 1.73
N MET A 97 3.74 -2.34 0.69
CA MET A 97 5.20 -2.36 0.88
C MET A 97 5.69 -1.14 1.67
N GLY A 98 5.25 0.06 1.29
CA GLY A 98 5.60 1.29 2.00
C GLY A 98 5.10 1.30 3.44
N ARG A 99 3.90 0.76 3.70
CA ARG A 99 3.36 0.66 5.07
C ARG A 99 4.16 -0.32 5.93
N LEU A 100 4.48 -1.51 5.41
CA LEU A 100 5.34 -2.48 6.11
C LEU A 100 6.72 -1.89 6.42
N ALA A 101 7.34 -1.19 5.46
CA ALA A 101 8.60 -0.52 5.68
C ALA A 101 8.55 0.43 6.87
N TRP A 102 7.46 1.21 6.98
CA TRP A 102 7.26 2.11 8.10
C TRP A 102 7.03 1.35 9.42
N LEU A 103 6.21 0.29 9.42
CA LEU A 103 5.94 -0.53 10.61
C LEU A 103 7.24 -1.15 11.17
N TYR A 104 8.08 -1.73 10.31
CA TYR A 104 9.38 -2.28 10.71
C TYR A 104 10.38 -1.20 11.14
N SER A 105 10.34 0.00 10.53
CA SER A 105 11.24 1.09 10.92
C SER A 105 10.92 1.67 12.30
N THR A 106 9.65 1.64 12.69
CA THR A 106 9.18 2.21 13.97
C THR A 106 8.97 1.17 15.06
N GLY A 107 8.89 -0.11 14.71
CA GLY A 107 8.53 -1.17 15.67
C GLY A 107 7.05 -1.16 16.04
N THR A 108 6.18 -0.62 15.17
CA THR A 108 4.74 -0.53 15.44
C THR A 108 4.04 -1.81 14.99
N GLY A 109 3.53 -2.59 15.94
CA GLY A 109 2.85 -3.87 15.67
C GLY A 109 3.76 -5.00 15.19
N VAL A 110 5.06 -4.75 15.05
CA VAL A 110 6.11 -5.72 14.73
C VAL A 110 7.38 -5.35 15.47
N PRO A 111 8.29 -6.28 15.78
CA PRO A 111 9.62 -5.94 16.25
C PRO A 111 10.32 -5.02 15.25
N GLN A 112 10.98 -3.97 15.77
CA GLN A 112 11.74 -3.06 14.92
C GLN A 112 12.86 -3.80 14.20
N ASP A 113 12.95 -3.62 12.88
CA ASP A 113 13.99 -4.23 12.05
C ASP A 113 14.37 -3.31 10.89
N ALA A 114 15.54 -2.69 11.00
CA ALA A 114 16.03 -1.73 10.01
C ALA A 114 16.32 -2.41 8.65
N ALA A 115 16.76 -3.68 8.64
CA ALA A 115 17.05 -4.38 7.40
C ALA A 115 15.76 -4.72 6.64
N PHE A 116 14.72 -5.21 7.33
CA PHE A 116 13.39 -5.40 6.73
C PHE A 116 12.77 -4.08 6.28
N ALA A 117 12.87 -3.01 7.09
CA ALA A 117 12.40 -1.68 6.71
C ALA A 117 13.05 -1.20 5.42
N PHE A 118 14.38 -1.29 5.32
CA PHE A 118 15.12 -0.93 4.11
C PHE A 118 14.67 -1.74 2.89
N GLN A 119 14.55 -3.07 3.00
CA GLN A 119 14.12 -3.92 1.89
C GLN A 119 12.73 -3.54 1.36
N TYR A 120 11.79 -3.26 2.25
CA TYR A 120 10.44 -2.87 1.86
C TYR A 120 10.38 -1.44 1.31
N PHE A 121 11.15 -0.49 1.87
CA PHE A 121 11.28 0.85 1.29
C PHE A 121 11.86 0.78 -0.12
N LEU A 122 12.92 -0.02 -0.33
CA LEU A 122 13.54 -0.19 -1.65
C LEU A 122 12.56 -0.80 -2.67
N LYS A 123 11.82 -1.86 -2.30
CA LYS A 123 10.78 -2.45 -3.17
C LYS A 123 9.69 -1.45 -3.52
N ALA A 124 9.21 -0.68 -2.54
CA ALA A 124 8.20 0.35 -2.79
C ALA A 124 8.73 1.50 -3.65
N ALA A 125 9.99 1.89 -3.46
CA ALA A 125 10.67 2.88 -4.30
C ALA A 125 10.81 2.39 -5.76
N GLN A 126 11.21 1.15 -5.98
CA GLN A 126 11.22 0.51 -7.30
C GLN A 126 9.82 0.47 -7.94
N GLY A 127 8.78 0.34 -7.14
CA GLY A 127 7.39 0.43 -7.56
C GLY A 127 6.87 1.85 -7.82
N GLY A 128 7.73 2.87 -7.75
CA GLY A 128 7.38 4.25 -8.08
C GLY A 128 6.89 5.11 -6.91
N ASN A 129 6.94 4.64 -5.67
CA ASN A 129 6.52 5.42 -4.51
C ASN A 129 7.56 6.48 -4.16
N ALA A 130 7.26 7.76 -4.43
CA ALA A 130 8.18 8.88 -4.23
C ALA A 130 8.61 9.06 -2.75
N ALA A 131 7.71 8.86 -1.80
CA ALA A 131 8.03 8.93 -0.38
C ALA A 131 9.00 7.80 0.04
N CYS A 132 8.80 6.60 -0.50
CA CYS A 132 9.69 5.47 -0.25
C CYS A 132 11.06 5.67 -0.92
N MET A 133 11.13 6.32 -2.10
CA MET A 133 12.40 6.73 -2.72
C MET A 133 13.19 7.65 -1.79
N MET A 134 12.54 8.63 -1.16
CA MET A 134 13.16 9.52 -0.16
C MET A 134 13.71 8.73 1.03
N ASN A 135 12.90 7.84 1.60
CA ASN A 135 13.33 7.02 2.74
C ASN A 135 14.49 6.10 2.36
N THR A 136 14.46 5.47 1.18
CA THR A 136 15.56 4.65 0.66
C THR A 136 16.85 5.46 0.54
N ALA A 137 16.77 6.69 0.02
CA ALA A 137 17.92 7.59 -0.07
C ALA A 137 18.51 7.92 1.31
N ILE A 138 17.65 8.21 2.29
CA ILE A 138 18.08 8.51 3.67
C ILE A 138 18.76 7.30 4.30
N LEU A 139 18.20 6.09 4.13
CA LEU A 139 18.74 4.87 4.70
C LEU A 139 20.10 4.53 4.10
N TYR A 140 20.30 4.67 2.79
CA TYR A 140 21.62 4.55 2.17
C TYR A 140 22.61 5.61 2.67
N ALA A 141 22.16 6.87 2.83
CA ALA A 141 23.03 7.95 3.32
C ALA A 141 23.47 7.77 4.78
N ARG A 142 22.66 7.05 5.60
CA ARG A 142 22.95 6.80 7.01
C ARG A 142 23.58 5.43 7.27
N GLY A 143 23.51 4.50 6.32
CA GLY A 143 23.89 3.11 6.54
C GLY A 143 22.94 2.38 7.49
N GLU A 144 21.67 2.76 7.52
CA GLU A 144 20.66 2.15 8.39
C GLU A 144 19.95 1.01 7.66
N GLY A 145 20.06 -0.21 8.18
CA GLY A 145 19.50 -1.42 7.55
C GLY A 145 20.17 -1.86 6.25
N THR A 146 21.15 -1.11 5.78
CA THR A 146 21.98 -1.34 4.59
C THR A 146 23.35 -0.69 4.80
N PRO A 147 24.43 -1.15 4.13
CA PRO A 147 25.69 -0.42 4.15
C PRO A 147 25.54 0.99 3.59
N HIS A 148 26.27 1.93 4.19
CA HIS A 148 26.32 3.32 3.69
C HIS A 148 26.75 3.35 2.22
N ASN A 149 26.00 4.10 1.40
CA ASN A 149 26.31 4.27 -0.02
C ASN A 149 25.79 5.62 -0.53
N ALA A 150 26.71 6.60 -0.61
CA ALA A 150 26.37 7.96 -1.05
C ALA A 150 25.89 8.01 -2.52
N HIS A 151 26.40 7.13 -3.38
CA HIS A 151 25.98 7.07 -4.79
C HIS A 151 24.51 6.61 -4.91
N GLU A 152 24.16 5.52 -4.23
CA GLU A 152 22.76 5.04 -4.20
C GLU A 152 21.83 6.05 -3.51
N ALA A 153 22.29 6.70 -2.45
CA ALA A 153 21.55 7.75 -1.78
C ALA A 153 21.20 8.91 -2.74
N LEU A 154 22.19 9.38 -3.51
CA LEU A 154 21.96 10.42 -4.53
C LEU A 154 21.03 9.94 -5.63
N TYR A 155 21.25 8.73 -6.15
CA TYR A 155 20.38 8.16 -7.18
C TYR A 155 18.91 8.15 -6.75
N TRP A 156 18.60 7.61 -5.57
CA TRP A 156 17.23 7.53 -5.08
C TRP A 156 16.65 8.91 -4.72
N ALA A 157 17.44 9.84 -4.22
CA ALA A 157 16.99 11.21 -3.98
C ALA A 157 16.66 11.94 -5.30
N GLU A 158 17.42 11.71 -6.37
CA GLU A 158 17.11 12.25 -7.70
C GLU A 158 15.86 11.60 -8.32
N GLN A 159 15.66 10.28 -8.13
CA GLN A 159 14.41 9.63 -8.53
C GLN A 159 13.21 10.23 -7.76
N ALA A 160 13.34 10.42 -6.46
CA ALA A 160 12.29 11.03 -5.65
C ALA A 160 11.93 12.44 -6.15
N LYS A 161 12.93 13.25 -6.53
CA LYS A 161 12.73 14.57 -7.14
C LYS A 161 11.94 14.49 -8.45
N LYS A 162 12.31 13.56 -9.34
CA LYS A 162 11.60 13.34 -10.61
C LYS A 162 10.14 12.93 -10.42
N HIS A 163 9.85 12.24 -9.32
CA HIS A 163 8.49 11.82 -8.95
C HIS A 163 7.77 12.83 -8.05
N GLY A 164 8.30 14.06 -7.95
CA GLY A 164 7.65 15.17 -7.27
C GLY A 164 7.67 15.09 -5.75
N ALA A 165 8.62 14.34 -5.14
CA ALA A 165 8.74 14.28 -3.69
C ALA A 165 9.15 15.66 -3.14
N PRO A 166 8.40 16.20 -2.18
CA PRO A 166 8.82 17.43 -1.51
C PRO A 166 10.15 17.19 -0.78
N GLN A 167 10.98 18.22 -0.68
CA GLN A 167 12.27 18.19 0.04
C GLN A 167 13.37 17.31 -0.62
N ALA A 168 13.14 16.66 -1.76
CA ALA A 168 14.14 15.86 -2.44
C ALA A 168 15.41 16.68 -2.79
N GLU A 169 15.24 17.92 -3.23
CA GLU A 169 16.37 18.85 -3.52
C GLU A 169 17.23 19.12 -2.27
N GLN A 170 16.57 19.32 -1.13
CA GLN A 170 17.27 19.54 0.14
C GLN A 170 18.09 18.32 0.54
N LEU A 171 17.53 17.12 0.35
CA LEU A 171 18.25 15.86 0.61
C LEU A 171 19.44 15.68 -0.32
N ILE A 172 19.29 15.95 -1.63
CA ILE A 172 20.39 15.89 -2.60
C ILE A 172 21.54 16.81 -2.16
N ASN A 173 21.23 18.06 -1.79
CA ASN A 173 22.24 19.03 -1.36
C ASN A 173 22.92 18.58 -0.06
N ALA A 174 22.19 18.00 0.89
CA ALA A 174 22.74 17.47 2.12
C ALA A 174 23.70 16.29 1.87
N ILE A 175 23.33 15.34 1.00
CA ILE A 175 24.19 14.20 0.66
C ILE A 175 25.48 14.69 -0.03
N LYS A 176 25.39 15.62 -1.00
CA LYS A 176 26.57 16.16 -1.71
C LYS A 176 27.53 16.91 -0.81
N LYS A 177 27.04 17.47 0.30
CA LYS A 177 27.89 18.22 1.25
C LYS A 177 28.65 17.29 2.21
N ASN A 178 28.10 16.09 2.48
CA ASN A 178 28.61 15.16 3.49
C ASN A 178 29.36 13.94 2.91
N GLY A 179 29.34 13.77 1.60
CA GLY A 179 30.06 12.72 0.88
C GLY A 179 31.18 13.31 0.06
#